data_1665fecac76b4df8c8ba2263913577aa
#
_entry.id   1665fecac76b4df8c8ba2263913577aa
#
_cell.length_a   1.000
_cell.length_b   1.000
_cell.length_c   1.000
_cell.angle_alpha   90.00
_cell.angle_beta   90.00
_cell.angle_gamma   90.00
#
_symmetry.space_group_name_H-M   'P 1'
#
loop_
_entity.id
_entity.type
_entity.pdbx_description
1 polymer ?
#
loop_
_entity_poly.entity_id
_entity_poly.type
_entity_poly.pdbx_seq_one_letter_code
_entity_poly.pdbx_strand_id
1 'polypeptide(L)'
;GLARMLPPLPPENQKTEDIKVKQRNILLVLVNGAGQIMAGTQGHQELIDLRELKDKTKEFILNPYDLDELPEKEDTEIELPDGGKWVYPVSMGVVSLQTTRDTNYQAYIMVQNELTRAFNEVRDDVAMRKFGAKFADLNDEQRSAVVKAVPNKISEAEPKVVKK
;
A
#
# COMPACT_ATOMS: atom_id res chain seq x y z
N GLY A 1 9.11 5.20 21.31
CA GLY A 1 9.22 5.11 20.68
C GLY A 1 8.22 4.79 19.89
N LEU A 2 8.45 4.55 19.21
CA LEU A 2 7.76 4.08 18.56
C LEU A 2 7.30 3.08 19.11
N ALA A 3 7.06 3.13 20.05
CA ALA A 3 6.54 2.12 20.59
C ALA A 3 5.63 1.50 19.79
N ARG A 4 5.80 1.45 18.66
CA ARG A 4 5.09 0.69 17.95
C ARG A 4 5.57 -0.58 18.30
N MET A 5 5.17 -1.10 19.33
CA MET A 5 5.52 -2.35 19.64
C MET A 5 4.97 -3.22 18.65
N LEU A 6 5.69 -4.14 18.21
CA LEU A 6 5.18 -5.12 17.35
C LEU A 6 4.19 -5.88 18.14
N PRO A 7 3.09 -6.24 17.57
CA PRO A 7 2.11 -7.02 18.27
C PRO A 7 2.74 -8.35 18.64
N PRO A 8 2.26 -8.98 19.67
CA PRO A 8 2.81 -10.27 20.03
C PRO A 8 2.71 -11.23 18.87
N LEU A 9 3.65 -12.11 18.79
CA LEU A 9 3.63 -13.04 17.70
C LEU A 9 2.31 -13.77 17.70
N PRO A 10 1.73 -13.93 16.55
CA PRO A 10 0.47 -14.64 16.47
C PRO A 10 0.71 -16.10 16.80
N PRO A 11 -0.32 -16.82 17.16
CA PRO A 11 -0.18 -18.24 17.34
C PRO A 11 0.44 -18.83 16.10
N GLU A 12 1.26 -19.83 16.29
CA GLU A 12 1.96 -20.39 15.19
C GLU A 12 1.09 -20.75 14.04
N ASN A 13 -0.16 -20.99 14.28
CA ASN A 13 -0.98 -21.35 13.16
C ASN A 13 -1.38 -20.17 12.32
N GLN A 14 -1.07 -18.93 12.80
CA GLN A 14 -1.45 -17.82 12.00
C GLN A 14 -0.41 -17.58 10.97
N LYS A 15 0.77 -17.92 11.20
CA LYS A 15 1.76 -17.81 10.24
C LYS A 15 1.80 -16.60 9.48
N THR A 16 2.02 -15.50 10.05
CA THR A 16 2.21 -14.28 9.33
C THR A 16 3.28 -14.47 8.30
N GLU A 17 4.12 -15.41 8.57
CA GLU A 17 5.17 -15.60 7.64
C GLU A 17 4.63 -16.22 6.38
N ASP A 18 3.41 -16.69 6.41
CA ASP A 18 2.88 -17.31 5.23
C ASP A 18 2.26 -16.33 4.27
N ILE A 19 2.36 -15.05 4.54
CA ILE A 19 1.91 -14.10 3.60
C ILE A 19 2.94 -14.08 2.53
N LYS A 20 2.79 -14.95 1.55
CA LYS A 20 3.72 -15.02 0.46
C LYS A 20 3.28 -14.05 -0.61
N VAL A 21 4.18 -13.24 -1.06
CA VAL A 21 3.87 -12.19 -2.01
C VAL A 21 4.81 -12.31 -3.20
N LYS A 22 4.26 -12.23 -4.40
CA LYS A 22 5.08 -12.24 -5.59
C LYS A 22 5.91 -10.97 -5.65
N GLN A 23 7.08 -11.05 -6.24
CA GLN A 23 7.97 -9.90 -6.31
C GLN A 23 7.30 -8.68 -6.94
N ARG A 24 6.51 -8.90 -7.97
CA ARG A 24 5.86 -7.79 -8.65
C ARG A 24 4.82 -7.10 -7.76
N ASN A 25 4.36 -7.77 -6.72
CA ASN A 25 3.34 -7.24 -5.82
C ASN A 25 3.92 -6.56 -4.59
N ILE A 26 5.23 -6.37 -4.53
CA ILE A 26 5.86 -5.71 -3.40
C ILE A 26 6.57 -4.45 -3.81
N LEU A 27 6.21 -3.33 -3.19
CA LEU A 27 6.99 -2.10 -3.31
C LEU A 27 7.82 -2.02 -2.03
N LEU A 28 9.12 -2.18 -2.16
CA LEU A 28 9.98 -2.05 -1.00
C LEU A 28 10.32 -0.57 -0.82
N VAL A 29 10.14 -0.06 0.37
CA VAL A 29 10.51 1.30 0.72
C VAL A 29 11.42 1.19 1.93
N LEU A 30 12.70 1.50 1.74
CA LEU A 30 13.69 1.40 2.81
C LEU A 30 14.19 2.78 3.17
N VAL A 31 14.16 3.12 4.45
CA VAL A 31 14.64 4.39 4.95
C VAL A 31 15.86 4.12 5.81
N ASN A 32 17.00 4.66 5.45
CA ASN A 32 18.23 4.39 6.21
C ASN A 32 18.48 5.48 7.26
N GLY A 33 19.59 5.35 7.98
CA GLY A 33 19.91 6.27 9.07
C GLY A 33 20.17 7.70 8.62
N ALA A 34 20.58 7.88 7.37
CA ALA A 34 20.80 9.22 6.84
C ALA A 34 19.52 9.84 6.30
N GLY A 35 18.40 9.12 6.40
CA GLY A 35 17.13 9.64 5.89
C GLY A 35 16.96 9.44 4.40
N GLN A 36 17.84 8.68 3.76
CA GLN A 36 17.71 8.42 2.34
C GLN A 36 16.66 7.33 2.12
N ILE A 37 15.94 7.43 1.02
CA ILE A 37 14.87 6.52 0.70
C ILE A 37 15.20 5.73 -0.55
N MET A 38 15.13 4.42 -0.45
CA MET A 38 15.30 3.57 -1.61
C MET A 38 13.95 2.91 -1.83
N ALA A 39 13.40 3.01 -3.01
CA ALA A 39 12.08 2.47 -3.28
C ALA A 39 11.99 1.82 -4.65
N GLY A 40 11.19 0.79 -4.75
CA GLY A 40 10.94 0.13 -6.03
C GLY A 40 10.55 -1.31 -5.85
N THR A 41 10.08 -1.92 -6.94
CA THR A 41 9.86 -3.35 -6.95
C THR A 41 11.21 -4.04 -7.15
N GLN A 42 11.24 -5.34 -6.92
CA GLN A 42 12.51 -6.05 -6.98
C GLN A 42 13.16 -5.90 -8.35
N GLY A 43 14.42 -5.54 -8.35
CA GLY A 43 15.14 -5.31 -9.61
C GLY A 43 15.02 -3.88 -10.12
N HIS A 44 14.15 -3.08 -9.52
CA HIS A 44 13.92 -1.71 -9.98
C HIS A 44 14.01 -0.71 -8.81
N GLN A 45 14.75 -1.07 -7.78
CA GLN A 45 14.87 -0.19 -6.61
C GLN A 45 15.86 0.93 -6.92
N GLU A 46 15.54 2.11 -6.49
CA GLU A 46 16.39 3.28 -6.71
C GLU A 46 16.25 4.28 -5.59
N LEU A 47 17.25 5.14 -5.45
CA LEU A 47 17.16 6.20 -4.46
C LEU A 47 16.23 7.27 -5.01
N ILE A 48 15.33 7.73 -4.18
CA ILE A 48 14.38 8.75 -4.59
C ILE A 48 14.26 9.81 -3.51
N ASP A 49 13.70 10.98 -3.88
CA ASP A 49 13.44 12.03 -2.93
C ASP A 49 12.11 11.75 -2.29
N LEU A 50 11.92 12.24 -1.08
CA LEU A 50 10.66 12.11 -0.38
C LEU A 50 9.50 12.63 -1.24
N ARG A 51 9.74 13.70 -2.00
CA ARG A 51 8.70 14.29 -2.84
C ARG A 51 8.20 13.36 -3.95
N GLU A 52 9.02 12.38 -4.32
CA GLU A 52 8.64 11.48 -5.40
C GLU A 52 7.95 10.24 -4.87
N LEU A 53 7.97 10.01 -3.60
CA LEU A 53 7.49 8.76 -3.03
C LEU A 53 5.99 8.57 -3.21
N LYS A 54 5.22 9.63 -3.03
CA LYS A 54 3.77 9.52 -3.16
C LYS A 54 3.37 9.09 -4.58
N ASP A 55 3.93 9.74 -5.57
CA ASP A 55 3.57 9.44 -6.96
C ASP A 55 4.05 8.06 -7.36
N LYS A 56 5.24 7.67 -6.89
CA LYS A 56 5.74 6.34 -7.18
C LYS A 56 4.84 5.27 -6.56
N THR A 57 4.36 5.52 -5.37
CA THR A 57 3.46 4.59 -4.69
C THR A 57 2.11 4.52 -5.39
N LYS A 58 1.60 5.67 -5.84
CA LYS A 58 0.34 5.68 -6.58
C LYS A 58 0.47 4.89 -7.88
N GLU A 59 1.56 5.05 -8.58
CA GLU A 59 1.78 4.30 -9.81
C GLU A 59 1.83 2.81 -9.53
N PHE A 60 2.46 2.43 -8.42
CA PHE A 60 2.55 1.04 -8.03
C PHE A 60 1.14 0.48 -7.74
N ILE A 61 0.34 1.20 -6.96
CA ILE A 61 -0.99 0.75 -6.61
C ILE A 61 -1.88 0.65 -7.85
N LEU A 62 -1.80 1.63 -8.72
CA LEU A 62 -2.71 1.70 -9.86
C LEU A 62 -2.29 0.84 -11.03
N ASN A 63 -1.01 0.66 -11.23
CA ASN A 63 -0.47 -0.07 -12.39
C ASN A 63 -1.29 0.26 -13.63
N PRO A 64 -1.31 1.53 -14.04
CA PRO A 64 -2.27 1.98 -15.05
C PRO A 64 -2.08 1.37 -16.43
N TYR A 65 -0.89 0.83 -16.70
CA TYR A 65 -0.62 0.24 -18.00
C TYR A 65 -0.46 -1.28 -17.91
N ASP A 66 -0.86 -1.87 -16.79
CA ASP A 66 -0.80 -3.31 -16.56
C ASP A 66 0.58 -3.90 -16.88
N LEU A 67 1.61 -3.25 -16.37
CA LEU A 67 2.98 -3.71 -16.57
C LEU A 67 3.26 -4.96 -15.74
N ASP A 68 4.06 -5.87 -16.30
CA ASP A 68 4.37 -7.12 -15.63
C ASP A 68 5.22 -6.96 -14.38
N GLU A 69 5.92 -5.85 -14.26
CA GLU A 69 6.76 -5.60 -13.09
C GLU A 69 6.04 -4.85 -11.99
N LEU A 70 4.78 -4.55 -12.20
CA LEU A 70 3.94 -3.90 -11.18
C LEU A 70 2.81 -4.84 -10.79
N PRO A 71 2.10 -4.53 -9.71
CA PRO A 71 1.18 -5.50 -9.11
C PRO A 71 0.06 -5.98 -10.00
N GLU A 72 -0.26 -7.24 -9.78
CA GLU A 72 -1.44 -7.84 -10.35
C GLU A 72 -2.67 -7.22 -9.71
N LYS A 73 -3.80 -7.38 -10.37
CA LYS A 73 -5.09 -6.92 -9.86
C LYS A 73 -6.02 -8.11 -9.80
N GLU A 74 -6.92 -8.08 -8.83
CA GLU A 74 -7.88 -9.15 -8.70
C GLU A 74 -9.27 -8.56 -8.74
N ASP A 75 -10.11 -8.98 -9.68
CA ASP A 75 -11.47 -8.47 -9.77
C ASP A 75 -12.23 -8.89 -8.52
N THR A 76 -12.73 -7.93 -7.82
CA THR A 76 -13.40 -8.15 -6.54
C THR A 76 -14.79 -7.55 -6.60
N GLU A 77 -15.78 -8.33 -6.15
CA GLU A 77 -17.14 -7.87 -6.15
C GLU A 77 -17.39 -7.10 -4.87
N ILE A 78 -17.77 -5.87 -4.99
CA ILE A 78 -17.98 -4.98 -3.83
C ILE A 78 -19.46 -4.63 -3.77
N GLU A 79 -20.04 -4.79 -2.58
CA GLU A 79 -21.45 -4.48 -2.42
C GLU A 79 -21.63 -2.98 -2.27
N LEU A 80 -22.60 -2.42 -2.98
CA LEU A 80 -22.89 -1.00 -2.91
C LEU A 80 -24.03 -0.69 -1.95
N PRO A 81 -24.14 0.54 -1.48
CA PRO A 81 -25.20 0.91 -0.53
C PRO A 81 -26.61 0.66 -1.06
N ASP A 82 -26.79 0.72 -2.38
CA ASP A 82 -28.12 0.52 -2.98
C ASP A 82 -28.40 -0.96 -3.22
N GLY A 83 -27.53 -1.85 -2.78
CA GLY A 83 -27.73 -3.28 -2.99
C GLY A 83 -27.12 -3.79 -4.27
N GLY A 84 -26.57 -2.92 -5.10
CA GLY A 84 -25.94 -3.33 -6.35
C GLY A 84 -24.56 -3.92 -6.12
N LYS A 85 -23.98 -4.42 -7.18
CA LYS A 85 -22.65 -5.00 -7.13
C LYS A 85 -21.70 -4.19 -8.00
N TRP A 86 -20.48 -4.05 -7.53
CA TRP A 86 -19.46 -3.27 -8.23
C TRP A 86 -18.21 -4.14 -8.32
N VAL A 87 -17.82 -4.52 -9.53
CA VAL A 87 -16.62 -5.30 -9.70
C VAL A 87 -15.47 -4.34 -9.93
N TYR A 88 -14.49 -4.38 -9.06
CA TYR A 88 -13.37 -3.46 -9.15
C TYR A 88 -12.07 -4.27 -9.17
N PRO A 89 -11.11 -3.93 -10.05
CA PRO A 89 -9.82 -4.63 -10.09
C PRO A 89 -8.93 -4.12 -8.96
N VAL A 90 -8.96 -4.83 -7.85
CA VAL A 90 -8.21 -4.43 -6.64
C VAL A 90 -6.75 -4.81 -6.79
N SER A 91 -5.86 -3.87 -6.49
CA SER A 91 -4.43 -4.14 -6.56
C SER A 91 -4.02 -5.18 -5.52
N MET A 92 -3.18 -6.10 -5.91
CA MET A 92 -2.61 -7.07 -4.99
C MET A 92 -1.31 -6.56 -4.40
N GLY A 93 -0.96 -5.31 -4.67
CA GLY A 93 0.30 -4.74 -4.21
C GLY A 93 0.35 -4.48 -2.71
N VAL A 94 1.51 -4.69 -2.15
CA VAL A 94 1.79 -4.44 -0.74
C VAL A 94 3.01 -3.52 -0.68
N VAL A 95 2.93 -2.47 0.11
CA VAL A 95 4.06 -1.58 0.33
C VAL A 95 4.77 -2.07 1.58
N SER A 96 6.04 -2.45 1.44
CA SER A 96 6.83 -2.94 2.56
C SER A 96 7.73 -1.82 3.04
N LEU A 97 7.41 -1.23 4.18
CA LEU A 97 8.19 -0.14 4.75
C LEU A 97 9.20 -0.70 5.73
N GLN A 98 10.46 -0.57 5.37
CA GLN A 98 11.54 -1.11 6.18
C GLN A 98 12.47 0.01 6.63
N THR A 99 13.05 -0.14 7.80
CA THR A 99 13.99 0.85 8.32
C THR A 99 15.25 0.12 8.74
N THR A 100 16.34 0.87 8.86
CA THR A 100 17.56 0.33 9.43
C THR A 100 17.58 0.67 10.92
N ARG A 101 18.51 0.09 11.63
CA ARG A 101 18.57 0.27 13.08
C ARG A 101 18.72 1.73 13.48
N ASP A 102 19.43 2.50 12.68
CA ASP A 102 19.69 3.90 13.02
C ASP A 102 18.77 4.89 12.33
N THR A 103 17.69 4.44 11.73
CA THR A 103 16.73 5.34 11.09
C THR A 103 16.09 6.22 12.17
N ASN A 104 16.11 7.54 11.99
CA ASN A 104 15.53 8.39 13.01
C ASN A 104 14.00 8.47 12.82
N TYR A 105 13.34 8.80 13.90
CA TYR A 105 11.88 8.78 13.94
C TYR A 105 11.27 9.78 12.96
N GLN A 106 11.87 10.97 12.85
CA GLN A 106 11.35 12.00 11.97
C GLN A 106 11.31 11.53 10.52
N ALA A 107 12.41 10.92 10.06
CA ALA A 107 12.46 10.43 8.69
C ALA A 107 11.42 9.34 8.47
N TYR A 108 11.26 8.45 9.45
CA TYR A 108 10.27 7.39 9.36
C TYR A 108 8.85 7.96 9.23
N ILE A 109 8.51 8.94 10.05
CA ILE A 109 7.17 9.53 10.03
C ILE A 109 6.91 10.25 8.71
N MET A 110 7.90 10.95 8.18
CA MET A 110 7.71 11.65 6.92
C MET A 110 7.45 10.69 5.78
N VAL A 111 8.15 9.55 5.78
CA VAL A 111 7.93 8.54 4.77
C VAL A 111 6.55 7.92 4.93
N GLN A 112 6.19 7.59 6.16
CA GLN A 112 4.89 6.98 6.43
C GLN A 112 3.76 7.89 5.99
N ASN A 113 3.91 9.19 6.21
CA ASN A 113 2.89 10.15 5.80
C ASN A 113 2.73 10.20 4.29
N GLU A 114 3.85 10.15 3.54
CA GLU A 114 3.75 10.18 2.08
C GLU A 114 3.11 8.91 1.54
N LEU A 115 3.40 7.77 2.14
CA LEU A 115 2.76 6.53 1.72
C LEU A 115 1.25 6.58 1.98
N THR A 116 0.88 7.09 3.15
CA THR A 116 -0.54 7.23 3.50
C THR A 116 -1.23 8.19 2.54
N ARG A 117 -0.56 9.29 2.19
CA ARG A 117 -1.14 10.24 1.24
C ARG A 117 -1.37 9.60 -0.12
N ALA A 118 -0.49 8.69 -0.54
CA ALA A 118 -0.68 8.00 -1.80
C ALA A 118 -1.98 7.20 -1.80
N PHE A 119 -2.20 6.43 -0.74
CA PHE A 119 -3.43 5.64 -0.64
C PHE A 119 -4.65 6.54 -0.54
N ASN A 120 -4.54 7.64 0.20
CA ASN A 120 -5.67 8.55 0.33
C ASN A 120 -6.02 9.21 -1.00
N GLU A 121 -5.02 9.57 -1.81
CA GLU A 121 -5.29 10.18 -3.11
C GLU A 121 -5.92 9.16 -4.06
N VAL A 122 -5.48 7.92 -4.03
CA VAL A 122 -6.09 6.90 -4.86
C VAL A 122 -7.55 6.69 -4.44
N ARG A 123 -7.81 6.68 -3.13
CA ARG A 123 -9.18 6.55 -2.63
C ARG A 123 -10.05 7.73 -3.08
N ASP A 124 -9.49 8.94 -3.05
CA ASP A 124 -10.24 10.12 -3.51
C ASP A 124 -10.58 10.00 -4.99
N ASP A 125 -9.63 9.52 -5.80
CA ASP A 125 -9.87 9.36 -7.23
C ASP A 125 -10.97 8.33 -7.48
N VAL A 126 -10.95 7.22 -6.75
CA VAL A 126 -11.95 6.18 -6.90
C VAL A 126 -13.30 6.68 -6.41
N ALA A 127 -13.31 7.39 -5.28
CA ALA A 127 -14.54 7.94 -4.71
C ALA A 127 -15.19 8.92 -5.67
N MET A 128 -14.38 9.78 -6.30
CA MET A 128 -14.88 10.75 -7.22
C MET A 128 -15.46 10.10 -8.46
N ARG A 129 -14.77 9.09 -8.98
CA ARG A 129 -15.26 8.42 -10.18
C ARG A 129 -16.49 7.58 -9.92
N LYS A 130 -16.58 6.95 -8.74
CA LYS A 130 -17.70 6.06 -8.46
C LYS A 130 -18.90 6.77 -7.86
N PHE A 131 -18.67 7.72 -6.98
CA PHE A 131 -19.73 8.37 -6.23
C PHE A 131 -19.83 9.88 -6.44
N GLY A 132 -18.94 10.47 -7.20
CA GLY A 132 -18.98 11.90 -7.51
C GLY A 132 -18.56 12.83 -6.40
N ALA A 133 -17.87 12.32 -5.37
CA ALA A 133 -17.40 13.15 -4.28
C ALA A 133 -16.11 12.56 -3.74
N LYS A 134 -15.35 13.38 -3.00
CA LYS A 134 -14.12 12.90 -2.38
C LYS A 134 -14.45 11.98 -1.24
N PHE A 135 -13.51 11.13 -0.88
CA PHE A 135 -13.72 10.13 0.16
C PHE A 135 -14.27 10.72 1.46
N ALA A 136 -13.72 11.84 1.90
CA ALA A 136 -14.16 12.44 3.16
C ALA A 136 -15.61 12.91 3.13
N ASP A 137 -16.15 13.18 1.94
CA ASP A 137 -17.51 13.66 1.80
C ASP A 137 -18.52 12.55 1.58
N LEU A 138 -18.09 11.31 1.55
CA LEU A 138 -18.97 10.17 1.37
C LEU A 138 -19.59 9.74 2.69
N ASN A 139 -20.70 9.02 2.63
CA ASN A 139 -21.27 8.46 3.83
C ASN A 139 -20.50 7.18 4.20
N ASP A 140 -20.80 6.58 5.34
CA ASP A 140 -20.03 5.45 5.84
C ASP A 140 -20.08 4.24 4.92
N GLU A 141 -21.22 3.98 4.32
CA GLU A 141 -21.36 2.83 3.42
C GLU A 141 -20.57 3.02 2.15
N GLN A 142 -20.58 4.24 1.60
CA GLN A 142 -19.81 4.55 0.40
C GLN A 142 -18.31 4.47 0.71
N ARG A 143 -17.89 4.98 1.87
CA ARG A 143 -16.50 4.89 2.26
C ARG A 143 -16.07 3.43 2.40
N SER A 144 -16.93 2.60 2.96
CA SER A 144 -16.61 1.19 3.11
C SER A 144 -16.38 0.53 1.76
N ALA A 145 -17.17 0.88 0.75
CA ALA A 145 -16.99 0.34 -0.58
C ALA A 145 -15.65 0.78 -1.18
N VAL A 146 -15.29 2.05 -1.00
CA VAL A 146 -14.02 2.57 -1.52
C VAL A 146 -12.84 1.90 -0.81
N VAL A 147 -12.95 1.66 0.51
CA VAL A 147 -11.88 1.00 1.24
C VAL A 147 -11.67 -0.43 0.73
N LYS A 148 -12.73 -1.11 0.31
CA LYS A 148 -12.60 -2.44 -0.26
C LYS A 148 -11.93 -2.39 -1.64
N ALA A 149 -12.17 -1.31 -2.38
CA ALA A 149 -11.53 -1.15 -3.68
C ALA A 149 -10.06 -0.78 -3.53
N VAL A 150 -9.73 0.01 -2.52
CA VAL A 150 -8.37 0.48 -2.29
C VAL A 150 -7.99 0.23 -0.82
N PRO A 151 -7.69 -1.02 -0.48
CA PRO A 151 -7.30 -1.30 0.91
C PRO A 151 -5.91 -0.72 1.19
N ASN A 152 -5.71 -0.27 2.42
CA ASN A 152 -4.43 0.27 2.80
C ASN A 152 -3.51 -0.89 3.15
N LYS A 153 -2.56 -1.17 2.27
CA LYS A 153 -1.66 -2.30 2.47
C LYS A 153 -0.23 -1.87 2.68
N ILE A 154 0.01 -1.15 3.74
CA ILE A 154 1.36 -0.79 4.14
C ILE A 154 1.76 -1.72 5.28
N SER A 155 2.82 -2.50 5.06
CA SER A 155 3.28 -3.47 6.03
C SER A 155 4.69 -3.12 6.48
N GLU A 156 4.95 -3.27 7.78
CA GLU A 156 6.30 -3.08 8.29
C GLU A 156 6.96 -4.43 8.54
N ALA A 157 6.23 -5.51 8.34
CA ALA A 157 6.81 -6.84 8.45
C ALA A 157 7.58 -7.18 7.18
N GLU A 158 8.59 -8.01 7.32
CA GLU A 158 9.37 -8.40 6.18
C GLU A 158 8.57 -9.45 5.41
N PRO A 159 8.23 -9.20 4.17
CA PRO A 159 7.43 -10.17 3.42
C PRO A 159 8.27 -11.34 2.93
N LYS A 160 7.63 -12.49 2.80
CA LYS A 160 8.30 -13.62 2.19
C LYS A 160 7.96 -13.60 0.71
N VAL A 161 8.97 -13.45 -0.09
CA VAL A 161 8.79 -13.33 -1.51
C VAL A 161 8.72 -14.69 -2.16
N VAL A 162 7.73 -14.87 -3.02
CA VAL A 162 7.66 -16.08 -3.82
C VAL A 162 7.95 -15.67 -5.24
N LYS A 163 8.70 -16.47 -5.92
CA LYS A 163 9.04 -16.15 -7.27
C LYS A 163 7.85 -16.38 -8.12
N LYS A 164 7.43 -15.37 -8.77
CA LYS A 164 6.31 -15.43 -9.66
C LYS A 164 5.06 -15.86 -9.02
#